data_8c9da31cf7d968b1e4d413d71bc0ccae
#
_entry.id   8c9da31cf7d968b1e4d413d71bc0ccae
#
_cell.length_a   1.000
_cell.length_b   1.000
_cell.length_c   1.000
_cell.angle_alpha   90.00
_cell.angle_beta   90.00
_cell.angle_gamma   90.00
#
_symmetry.space_group_name_H-M   'P 1'
#
loop_
_entity.id
_entity.type
_entity.pdbx_description
1 polymer ?
#
loop_
_entity_poly.entity_id
_entity_poly.type
_entity_poly.pdbx_seq_one_letter_code
_entity_poly.pdbx_strand_id
1 'polypeptide(L)'
;MSVYFERYAYTNQLIDEGPSPRLGMVVTIPCFDEPELTKCLASLAYCHPGRMDVEVIVVINHSENASKAAKERNRITYTEALDFSRLHNSKHLRFHIIFKELPSRHAGVGLARKIAMDEAARRLDWVNKP
;
A
#
# COMPACT_ATOMS: atom_id res chain seq x y z
N MET A 1 11.46 -17.18 3.49
CA MET A 1 10.29 -16.47 4.02
C MET A 1 10.06 -16.91 5.45
N SER A 2 9.63 -16.01 6.32
CA SER A 2 9.45 -16.34 7.73
C SER A 2 8.21 -17.20 7.95
N VAL A 3 8.19 -17.92 9.08
CA VAL A 3 7.03 -18.71 9.51
C VAL A 3 5.78 -17.84 9.65
N TYR A 4 5.97 -16.56 10.02
CA TYR A 4 4.86 -15.62 10.12
C TYR A 4 4.05 -15.55 8.82
N PHE A 5 4.73 -15.39 7.68
CA PHE A 5 4.03 -15.24 6.41
C PHE A 5 3.30 -16.52 5.99
N GLU A 6 3.81 -17.67 6.36
CA GLU A 6 3.14 -18.92 6.07
C GLU A 6 1.86 -19.10 6.88
N ARG A 7 1.83 -18.63 8.13
CA ARG A 7 0.75 -18.91 9.06
C ARG A 7 -0.23 -17.77 9.27
N TYR A 8 0.25 -16.52 9.27
CA TYR A 8 -0.53 -15.38 9.74
C TYR A 8 -0.83 -14.33 8.70
N ALA A 9 -0.11 -14.30 7.60
CA ALA A 9 -0.39 -13.32 6.57
C ALA A 9 -1.76 -13.57 5.94
N TYR A 10 -2.53 -12.50 5.77
CA TYR A 10 -3.88 -12.60 5.20
C TYR A 10 -3.85 -12.90 3.71
N THR A 11 -2.90 -12.33 2.99
CA THR A 11 -2.80 -12.51 1.54
C THR A 11 -1.42 -13.04 1.16
N ASN A 12 -1.34 -13.59 -0.05
CA ASN A 12 -0.06 -13.83 -0.68
C ASN A 12 0.54 -12.50 -1.13
N GLN A 13 1.75 -12.56 -1.67
CA GLN A 13 2.44 -11.38 -2.18
C GLN A 13 1.58 -10.63 -3.20
N LEU A 14 1.45 -9.31 -3.02
CA LEU A 14 0.59 -8.47 -3.86
C LEU A 14 1.37 -7.63 -4.87
N ILE A 15 2.63 -7.33 -4.59
CA ILE A 15 3.47 -6.51 -5.45
C ILE A 15 4.52 -7.41 -6.08
N ASP A 16 4.46 -7.54 -7.41
CA ASP A 16 5.32 -8.47 -8.14
C ASP A 16 6.74 -7.94 -8.32
N GLU A 17 6.89 -6.64 -8.56
CA GLU A 17 8.24 -6.10 -8.77
C GLU A 17 9.06 -6.15 -7.49
N GLY A 18 10.34 -6.50 -7.63
CA GLY A 18 11.24 -6.57 -6.49
C GLY A 18 11.55 -5.21 -5.91
N PRO A 19 11.79 -5.13 -4.59
CA PRO A 19 12.19 -3.87 -3.97
C PRO A 19 13.63 -3.50 -4.33
N SER A 20 13.95 -2.21 -4.19
CA SER A 20 15.33 -1.76 -4.29
C SER A 20 16.18 -2.45 -3.23
N PRO A 21 17.44 -2.86 -3.55
CA PRO A 21 18.36 -3.38 -2.54
C PRO A 21 18.63 -2.38 -1.41
N ARG A 22 18.35 -1.10 -1.64
CA ARG A 22 18.57 -0.01 -0.68
C ARG A 22 17.29 0.33 0.08
N LEU A 23 16.24 -0.45 -0.05
CA LEU A 23 14.99 -0.21 0.66
C LEU A 23 15.22 -0.22 2.17
N GLY A 24 14.90 0.89 2.83
CA GLY A 24 15.10 1.04 4.27
C GLY A 24 13.84 1.45 5.03
N MET A 25 12.79 1.87 4.34
CA MET A 25 11.55 2.30 4.97
C MET A 25 10.37 2.01 4.06
N VAL A 26 9.29 1.54 4.65
CA VAL A 26 8.01 1.40 3.95
C VAL A 26 6.94 2.11 4.75
N VAL A 27 6.26 3.05 4.09
CA VAL A 27 5.11 3.76 4.67
C VAL A 27 3.85 3.05 4.21
N THR A 28 2.98 2.72 5.13
CA THR A 28 1.73 2.02 4.83
C THR A 28 0.53 2.93 5.07
N ILE A 29 -0.39 2.98 4.11
CA ILE A 29 -1.57 3.85 4.17
C ILE A 29 -2.80 3.02 3.84
N PRO A 30 -3.59 2.59 4.84
CA PRO A 30 -4.91 2.05 4.58
C PRO A 30 -5.84 3.21 4.22
N CYS A 31 -6.64 3.05 3.17
CA CYS A 31 -7.46 4.14 2.65
C CYS A 31 -8.87 3.63 2.35
N PHE A 32 -9.87 4.31 2.92
CA PHE A 32 -11.28 4.07 2.63
C PHE A 32 -12.00 5.40 2.52
N ASP A 33 -12.65 5.62 1.38
CA ASP A 33 -13.51 6.79 1.14
C ASP A 33 -12.82 8.10 1.52
N GLU A 34 -11.54 8.23 1.12
CA GLU A 34 -10.71 9.39 1.47
C GLU A 34 -10.39 10.21 0.22
N PRO A 35 -11.06 11.35 0.02
CA PRO A 35 -10.85 12.17 -1.18
C PRO A 35 -9.51 12.92 -1.19
N GLU A 36 -8.84 13.01 -0.02
CA GLU A 36 -7.59 13.76 0.12
C GLU A 36 -6.33 12.90 -0.01
N LEU A 37 -6.48 11.67 -0.49
CA LEU A 37 -5.34 10.76 -0.57
C LEU A 37 -4.18 11.33 -1.39
N THR A 38 -4.47 11.94 -2.55
CA THR A 38 -3.41 12.49 -3.41
C THR A 38 -2.64 13.62 -2.74
N LYS A 39 -3.29 14.39 -1.86
CA LYS A 39 -2.59 15.40 -1.06
C LYS A 39 -1.60 14.77 -0.11
N CYS A 40 -1.99 13.68 0.53
CA CYS A 40 -1.10 12.91 1.42
C CYS A 40 0.09 12.38 0.62
N LEU A 41 -0.15 11.80 -0.53
CA LEU A 41 0.92 11.27 -1.39
C LEU A 41 1.86 12.37 -1.87
N ALA A 42 1.30 13.55 -2.22
CA ALA A 42 2.11 14.69 -2.62
C ALA A 42 3.04 15.15 -1.51
N SER A 43 2.56 15.15 -0.26
CA SER A 43 3.41 15.50 0.88
C SER A 43 4.58 14.53 1.01
N LEU A 44 4.33 13.25 0.81
CA LEU A 44 5.40 12.25 0.86
C LEU A 44 6.37 12.39 -0.30
N ALA A 45 5.89 12.78 -1.48
CA ALA A 45 6.73 12.95 -2.66
C ALA A 45 7.78 14.06 -2.49
N TYR A 46 7.51 15.03 -1.63
CA TYR A 46 8.47 16.13 -1.35
C TYR A 46 9.44 15.79 -0.24
N CYS A 47 9.29 14.65 0.44
CA CYS A 47 10.23 14.25 1.48
C CYS A 47 11.48 13.66 0.85
N HIS A 48 12.63 13.97 1.44
CA HIS A 48 13.89 13.36 1.01
C HIS A 48 14.18 12.12 1.85
N PRO A 49 14.27 10.95 1.22
CA PRO A 49 14.50 9.71 1.97
C PRO A 49 15.92 9.60 2.53
N GLY A 50 16.84 10.48 2.14
CA GLY A 50 18.22 10.39 2.60
C GLY A 50 19.00 9.33 1.82
N ARG A 51 19.68 8.44 2.57
CA ARG A 51 20.55 7.43 1.97
C ARG A 51 19.84 6.12 1.64
N MET A 52 18.61 5.96 2.08
CA MET A 52 17.83 4.76 1.81
C MET A 52 16.73 5.06 0.82
N ASP A 53 16.25 4.02 0.17
CA ASP A 53 15.08 4.13 -0.67
C ASP A 53 13.83 3.87 0.16
N VAL A 54 12.72 4.47 -0.25
CA VAL A 54 11.45 4.42 0.47
C VAL A 54 10.37 3.92 -0.47
N GLU A 55 9.49 3.06 0.04
CA GLU A 55 8.27 2.66 -0.65
C GLU A 55 7.06 3.12 0.15
N VAL A 56 6.00 3.50 -0.56
CA VAL A 56 4.71 3.82 0.03
C VAL A 56 3.72 2.80 -0.50
N ILE A 57 3.09 2.05 0.40
CA ILE A 57 2.09 1.05 0.04
C ILE A 57 0.73 1.57 0.49
N VAL A 58 -0.13 1.86 -0.49
CA VAL A 58 -1.50 2.32 -0.25
C VAL A 58 -2.44 1.16 -0.50
N VAL A 59 -3.28 0.83 0.48
CA VAL A 59 -4.33 -0.18 0.32
C VAL A 59 -5.67 0.54 0.36
N ILE A 60 -6.22 0.80 -0.81
CA ILE A 60 -7.57 1.35 -0.96
C ILE A 60 -8.53 0.18 -0.82
N ASN A 61 -9.43 0.27 0.14
CA ASN A 61 -10.28 -0.86 0.48
C ASN A 61 -11.71 -0.44 0.76
N HIS A 62 -12.63 -1.36 0.57
CA HIS A 62 -13.99 -1.24 1.06
C HIS A 62 -14.58 -2.63 1.29
N SER A 63 -15.62 -2.68 2.15
CA SER A 63 -16.42 -3.88 2.31
C SER A 63 -17.23 -4.15 1.07
N GLU A 64 -17.48 -5.43 0.76
CA GLU A 64 -18.41 -5.82 -0.30
C GLU A 64 -19.79 -5.20 -0.09
N ASN A 65 -20.15 -4.87 1.15
CA ASN A 65 -21.42 -4.26 1.53
C ASN A 65 -21.37 -2.74 1.64
N ALA A 66 -20.27 -2.11 1.26
CA ALA A 66 -20.18 -0.65 1.28
C ALA A 66 -21.21 -0.03 0.33
N SER A 67 -21.59 1.22 0.59
CA SER A 67 -22.54 1.93 -0.27
C SER A 67 -21.97 2.09 -1.69
N LYS A 68 -22.87 2.20 -2.67
CA LYS A 68 -22.45 2.46 -4.05
C LYS A 68 -21.65 3.75 -4.16
N ALA A 69 -22.02 4.78 -3.39
CA ALA A 69 -21.31 6.05 -3.39
C ALA A 69 -19.89 5.89 -2.87
N ALA A 70 -19.70 5.15 -1.77
CA ALA A 70 -18.36 4.90 -1.23
C ALA A 70 -17.51 4.08 -2.20
N LYS A 71 -18.09 3.05 -2.82
CA LYS A 71 -17.36 2.24 -3.81
C LYS A 71 -16.93 3.08 -5.01
N GLU A 72 -17.80 3.98 -5.48
CA GLU A 72 -17.49 4.84 -6.61
C GLU A 72 -16.39 5.84 -6.24
N ARG A 73 -16.46 6.44 -5.06
CA ARG A 73 -15.41 7.36 -4.61
C ARG A 73 -14.06 6.63 -4.48
N ASN A 74 -14.06 5.41 -3.96
CA ASN A 74 -12.84 4.60 -3.87
C ASN A 74 -12.27 4.29 -5.25
N ARG A 75 -13.13 4.00 -6.24
CA ARG A 75 -12.68 3.74 -7.59
C ARG A 75 -12.01 4.96 -8.21
N ILE A 76 -12.60 6.13 -7.99
CA ILE A 76 -12.03 7.40 -8.45
C ILE A 76 -10.69 7.66 -7.76
N THR A 77 -10.64 7.48 -6.45
CA THR A 77 -9.42 7.66 -5.67
C THR A 77 -8.32 6.71 -6.15
N TYR A 78 -8.67 5.48 -6.45
CA TYR A 78 -7.72 4.50 -6.98
C TYR A 78 -7.13 4.96 -8.31
N THR A 79 -7.97 5.43 -9.24
CA THR A 79 -7.52 5.92 -10.53
C THR A 79 -6.60 7.14 -10.36
N GLU A 80 -6.97 8.08 -9.50
CA GLU A 80 -6.15 9.26 -9.22
C GLU A 80 -4.81 8.88 -8.60
N ALA A 81 -4.82 7.92 -7.67
CA ALA A 81 -3.59 7.45 -7.03
C ALA A 81 -2.67 6.73 -8.01
N LEU A 82 -3.22 5.93 -8.92
CA LEU A 82 -2.44 5.29 -9.97
C LEU A 82 -1.77 6.33 -10.88
N ASP A 83 -2.53 7.34 -11.29
CA ASP A 83 -1.98 8.41 -12.13
C ASP A 83 -0.89 9.17 -11.38
N PHE A 84 -1.11 9.46 -10.10
CA PHE A 84 -0.10 10.09 -9.26
C PHE A 84 1.17 9.24 -9.21
N SER A 85 1.03 7.95 -9.00
CA SER A 85 2.19 7.05 -8.88
C SER A 85 3.00 7.01 -10.18
N ARG A 86 2.34 7.00 -11.34
CA ARG A 86 3.02 7.01 -12.62
C ARG A 86 3.83 8.28 -12.85
N LEU A 87 3.34 9.41 -12.35
CA LEU A 87 4.02 10.70 -12.51
C LEU A 87 5.16 10.89 -11.51
N HIS A 88 5.04 10.32 -10.32
CA HIS A 88 5.93 10.64 -9.21
C HIS A 88 6.83 9.48 -8.76
N ASN A 89 6.66 8.29 -9.29
CA ASN A 89 7.57 7.19 -8.98
C ASN A 89 8.98 7.55 -9.43
N SER A 90 9.92 7.30 -8.56
CA SER A 90 11.33 7.51 -8.85
C SER A 90 12.14 6.30 -8.40
N LYS A 91 13.43 6.32 -8.68
CA LYS A 91 14.33 5.27 -8.22
C LYS A 91 14.36 5.16 -6.70
N HIS A 92 14.16 6.27 -5.99
CA HIS A 92 14.35 6.33 -4.54
C HIS A 92 13.04 6.41 -3.75
N LEU A 93 11.92 6.64 -4.42
CA LEU A 93 10.61 6.73 -3.79
C LEU A 93 9.57 6.13 -4.73
N ARG A 94 8.99 5.02 -4.32
CA ARG A 94 8.00 4.31 -5.14
C ARG A 94 6.68 4.21 -4.41
N PHE A 95 5.60 4.44 -5.15
CA PHE A 95 4.23 4.32 -4.65
C PHE A 95 3.62 3.06 -5.26
N HIS A 96 3.12 2.18 -4.39
CA HIS A 96 2.38 0.98 -4.80
C HIS A 96 0.94 1.14 -4.37
N ILE A 97 0.03 1.11 -5.34
CA ILE A 97 -1.38 1.34 -5.10
C ILE A 97 -2.12 0.01 -5.25
N ILE A 98 -2.71 -0.45 -4.18
CA ILE A 98 -3.43 -1.72 -4.12
C ILE A 98 -4.90 -1.44 -3.85
N PHE A 99 -5.78 -2.13 -4.55
CA PHE A 99 -7.22 -2.03 -4.35
C PHE A 99 -7.76 -3.39 -3.86
N LYS A 100 -8.53 -3.37 -2.77
CA LYS A 100 -9.12 -4.59 -2.20
C LYS A 100 -10.57 -4.39 -1.82
N GLU A 101 -11.44 -5.26 -2.34
CA GLU A 101 -12.77 -5.43 -1.78
C GLU A 101 -12.70 -6.55 -0.74
N LEU A 102 -13.21 -6.29 0.45
CA LEU A 102 -13.06 -7.21 1.59
C LEU A 102 -14.41 -7.81 1.98
N PRO A 103 -14.45 -9.07 2.44
CA PRO A 103 -15.66 -9.66 2.98
C PRO A 103 -16.21 -8.83 4.13
N SER A 104 -17.52 -8.66 4.21
CA SER A 104 -18.13 -7.74 5.18
C SER A 104 -17.73 -8.00 6.63
N ARG A 105 -17.63 -9.27 7.00
CA ARG A 105 -17.29 -9.64 8.39
C ARG A 105 -15.82 -9.39 8.75
N HIS A 106 -14.98 -9.14 7.76
CA HIS A 106 -13.55 -8.91 7.97
C HIS A 106 -13.10 -7.54 7.50
N ALA A 107 -14.00 -6.78 6.90
CA ALA A 107 -13.67 -5.47 6.38
C ALA A 107 -13.44 -4.46 7.50
N GLY A 108 -12.64 -3.45 7.19
CA GLY A 108 -12.36 -2.36 8.09
C GLY A 108 -10.90 -1.97 8.09
N VAL A 109 -10.61 -0.89 8.82
CA VAL A 109 -9.25 -0.32 8.88
C VAL A 109 -8.24 -1.34 9.40
N GLY A 110 -8.65 -2.17 10.36
CA GLY A 110 -7.75 -3.17 10.94
C GLY A 110 -7.23 -4.17 9.92
N LEU A 111 -8.12 -4.70 9.07
CA LEU A 111 -7.70 -5.67 8.06
C LEU A 111 -6.88 -5.00 6.95
N ALA A 112 -7.30 -3.83 6.50
CA ALA A 112 -6.54 -3.09 5.48
C ALA A 112 -5.13 -2.75 5.98
N ARG A 113 -5.02 -2.33 7.23
CA ARG A 113 -3.72 -2.06 7.86
C ARG A 113 -2.87 -3.32 7.91
N LYS A 114 -3.46 -4.45 8.28
CA LYS A 114 -2.73 -5.73 8.32
C LYS A 114 -2.22 -6.11 6.94
N ILE A 115 -3.05 -5.99 5.91
CA ILE A 115 -2.64 -6.30 4.53
C ILE A 115 -1.43 -5.43 4.13
N ALA A 116 -1.50 -4.12 4.40
CA ALA A 116 -0.42 -3.20 4.05
C ALA A 116 0.85 -3.51 4.83
N MET A 117 0.73 -3.79 6.12
CA MET A 117 1.88 -4.10 6.98
C MET A 117 2.51 -5.44 6.64
N ASP A 118 1.71 -6.45 6.29
CA ASP A 118 2.23 -7.74 5.86
C ASP A 118 3.04 -7.59 4.58
N GLU A 119 2.54 -6.80 3.64
CA GLU A 119 3.27 -6.57 2.39
C GLU A 119 4.57 -5.79 2.64
N ALA A 120 4.51 -4.78 3.49
CA ALA A 120 5.71 -4.02 3.89
C ALA A 120 6.76 -4.93 4.52
N ALA A 121 6.32 -5.81 5.42
CA ALA A 121 7.23 -6.74 6.10
C ALA A 121 7.86 -7.72 5.10
N ARG A 122 7.10 -8.22 4.13
CA ARG A 122 7.65 -9.10 3.09
C ARG A 122 8.76 -8.40 2.29
N ARG A 123 8.55 -7.14 1.95
CA ARG A 123 9.49 -6.40 1.13
C ARG A 123 10.77 -6.07 1.89
N LEU A 124 10.63 -5.69 3.17
CA LEU A 124 11.79 -5.46 4.02
C LEU A 124 12.56 -6.76 4.30
N ASP A 125 11.84 -7.84 4.53
CA ASP A 125 12.46 -9.16 4.71
C ASP A 125 13.22 -9.58 3.46
N TRP A 126 12.69 -9.30 2.29
CA TRP A 126 13.30 -9.61 1.01
C TRP A 126 14.71 -9.00 0.90
N VAL A 127 14.85 -7.70 1.23
CA VAL A 127 16.13 -7.01 1.08
C VAL A 127 17.11 -7.29 2.22
N ASN A 128 16.60 -7.75 3.36
CA ASN A 128 17.44 -8.05 4.53
C ASN A 128 17.88 -9.50 4.61
N LYS A 129 17.58 -10.30 3.61
CA LYS A 129 18.04 -11.68 3.58
C LYS A 129 19.54 -11.74 3.33
N PRO A 130 20.25 -12.58 4.12
CA PRO A 130 21.65 -12.83 3.87
C PRO A 130 21.89 -13.54 2.54
#